data_c887f2d1c5b9302f627aa1c63edd0175
#
_entry.id   c887f2d1c5b9302f627aa1c63edd0175
#
_cell.length_a   1.000
_cell.length_b   1.000
_cell.length_c   1.000
_cell.angle_alpha   90.00
_cell.angle_beta   90.00
_cell.angle_gamma   90.00
#
_symmetry.space_group_name_H-M   'P 1'
#
loop_
_entity.id
_entity.type
_entity.pdbx_description
1 polymer ?
#
loop_
_entity_poly.entity_id
_entity_poly.type
_entity_poly.pdbx_seq_one_letter_code
_entity_poly.pdbx_strand_id
1 'polypeptide(L)'
;MITDDEKASSVLSKFGLSLAHIPLSLEGRVLCAETIFLGKSKFSTNRRCDWFRNLVDDILVAVAIETWILVYEEKTVVNAQKFSKTLMEVGSNMGIRINPPKLVALPNDRTETYIIRIKEEIHAAVIWH
;
A
#
# COMPACT_ATOMS: atom_id res chain seq x y z
N MET A 1 -20.23 -30.61 4.63
CA MET A 1 -19.98 -29.44 5.52
C MET A 1 -19.03 -29.86 6.64
N ILE A 2 -18.29 -28.96 7.28
CA ILE A 2 -17.33 -29.32 8.37
C ILE A 2 -18.06 -29.96 9.57
N THR A 3 -19.32 -29.61 9.78
CA THR A 3 -20.19 -30.19 10.85
C THR A 3 -20.54 -31.63 10.64
N ASP A 4 -20.46 -32.16 9.43
CA ASP A 4 -20.82 -33.53 9.06
C ASP A 4 -19.55 -34.41 8.92
N ASP A 5 -18.38 -33.84 9.11
CA ASP A 5 -17.10 -34.56 9.09
C ASP A 5 -16.76 -35.05 10.52
N GLU A 6 -16.84 -36.34 10.74
CA GLU A 6 -16.55 -37.00 12.04
C GLU A 6 -15.11 -36.72 12.51
N LYS A 7 -14.14 -36.63 11.60
CA LYS A 7 -12.74 -36.33 11.95
C LYS A 7 -12.59 -34.88 12.43
N ALA A 8 -13.20 -33.92 11.74
CA ALA A 8 -13.18 -32.51 12.15
C ALA A 8 -13.88 -32.33 13.50
N SER A 9 -15.03 -32.97 13.69
CA SER A 9 -15.80 -32.94 14.94
C SER A 9 -15.02 -33.56 16.11
N SER A 10 -14.32 -34.68 15.88
CA SER A 10 -13.45 -35.32 16.87
C SER A 10 -12.26 -34.46 17.27
N VAL A 11 -11.65 -33.71 16.32
CA VAL A 11 -10.56 -32.78 16.63
C VAL A 11 -11.06 -31.61 17.46
N LEU A 12 -12.18 -31.02 17.09
CA LEU A 12 -12.76 -29.88 17.81
C LEU A 12 -13.13 -30.25 19.25
N SER A 13 -13.73 -31.43 19.46
CA SER A 13 -14.13 -31.88 20.78
C SER A 13 -12.94 -32.07 21.73
N LYS A 14 -11.75 -32.44 21.24
CA LYS A 14 -10.53 -32.54 22.05
C LYS A 14 -10.09 -31.20 22.63
N PHE A 15 -10.48 -30.08 21.97
CA PHE A 15 -10.24 -28.73 22.43
C PHE A 15 -11.44 -28.12 23.17
N GLY A 16 -12.46 -28.89 23.48
CA GLY A 16 -13.68 -28.42 24.14
C GLY A 16 -14.55 -27.54 23.25
N LEU A 17 -14.39 -27.64 21.91
CA LEU A 17 -15.13 -26.85 20.94
C LEU A 17 -16.16 -27.69 20.20
N SER A 18 -17.28 -27.09 19.86
CA SER A 18 -18.29 -27.66 18.96
C SER A 18 -18.80 -26.62 17.97
N LEU A 19 -19.15 -27.05 16.76
CA LEU A 19 -19.77 -26.20 15.76
C LEU A 19 -21.28 -26.44 15.73
N ALA A 20 -22.07 -25.41 15.82
CA ALA A 20 -23.51 -25.49 15.65
C ALA A 20 -23.86 -25.81 14.19
N HIS A 21 -24.90 -26.60 13.97
CA HIS A 21 -25.40 -26.93 12.64
C HIS A 21 -26.13 -25.75 11.97
N ILE A 22 -26.60 -24.83 12.78
CA ILE A 22 -27.34 -23.65 12.32
C ILE A 22 -26.46 -22.40 12.52
N PRO A 23 -26.30 -21.56 11.49
CA PRO A 23 -25.59 -20.30 11.64
C PRO A 23 -26.24 -19.42 12.71
N LEU A 24 -25.41 -18.74 13.50
CA LEU A 24 -25.90 -17.77 14.46
C LEU A 24 -26.51 -16.57 13.73
N SER A 25 -27.75 -16.24 14.03
CA SER A 25 -28.41 -15.04 13.55
C SER A 25 -28.08 -13.89 14.50
N LEU A 26 -27.50 -12.82 13.98
CA LEU A 26 -27.15 -11.62 14.74
C LEU A 26 -27.88 -10.42 14.15
N GLU A 27 -28.34 -9.54 15.03
CA GLU A 27 -28.79 -8.22 14.63
C GLU A 27 -27.57 -7.31 14.45
N GLY A 28 -27.48 -6.69 13.29
CA GLY A 28 -26.43 -5.70 12.94
C GLY A 28 -27.02 -4.33 12.65
N ARG A 29 -26.30 -3.28 13.02
CA ARG A 29 -26.64 -1.92 12.62
C ARG A 29 -25.91 -1.54 11.35
N VAL A 30 -26.65 -1.08 10.33
CA VAL A 30 -26.08 -0.50 9.12
C VAL A 30 -25.74 0.96 9.41
N LEU A 31 -24.46 1.30 9.32
CA LEU A 31 -24.01 2.68 9.44
C LEU A 31 -24.31 3.47 8.16
N CYS A 32 -24.50 4.78 8.31
CA CYS A 32 -24.63 5.68 7.17
C CYS A 32 -23.33 5.68 6.34
N ALA A 33 -23.46 5.98 5.03
CA ALA A 33 -22.29 6.16 4.19
C ALA A 33 -21.46 7.36 4.67
N GLU A 34 -20.14 7.16 4.77
CA GLU A 34 -19.21 8.20 5.18
C GLU A 34 -18.94 9.18 4.04
N THR A 35 -18.69 10.44 4.41
CA THR A 35 -18.24 11.46 3.47
C THR A 35 -16.73 11.63 3.60
N ILE A 36 -16.01 11.43 2.50
CA ILE A 36 -14.56 11.60 2.41
C ILE A 36 -14.28 12.98 1.82
N PHE A 37 -13.42 13.74 2.50
CA PHE A 37 -12.96 15.06 2.07
C PHE A 37 -11.58 14.91 1.43
N LEU A 38 -11.43 15.47 0.25
CA LEU A 38 -10.17 15.63 -0.47
C LEU A 38 -9.76 17.10 -0.47
N GLY A 39 -8.62 17.45 -1.06
CA GLY A 39 -8.14 18.82 -1.07
C GLY A 39 -9.12 19.81 -1.71
N LYS A 40 -9.73 19.44 -2.82
CA LYS A 40 -10.67 20.30 -3.58
C LYS A 40 -12.08 19.75 -3.69
N SER A 41 -12.32 18.52 -3.30
CA SER A 41 -13.59 17.83 -3.49
C SER A 41 -14.02 17.06 -2.25
N LYS A 42 -15.27 16.59 -2.25
CA LYS A 42 -15.79 15.63 -1.28
C LYS A 42 -16.73 14.68 -1.98
N PHE A 43 -16.78 13.44 -1.50
CA PHE A 43 -17.73 12.45 -1.99
C PHE A 43 -18.22 11.53 -0.89
N SER A 44 -19.40 10.96 -1.04
CA SER A 44 -19.91 9.93 -0.14
C SER A 44 -19.52 8.56 -0.66
N THR A 45 -19.09 7.69 0.24
CA THR A 45 -18.79 6.28 -0.08
C THR A 45 -20.07 5.57 -0.53
N ASN A 46 -19.93 4.60 -1.43
CA ASN A 46 -21.05 3.74 -1.78
C ASN A 46 -21.26 2.63 -0.72
N ARG A 47 -22.31 1.84 -0.86
CA ARG A 47 -22.61 0.71 0.05
C ARG A 47 -21.49 -0.35 0.12
N ARG A 48 -20.58 -0.39 -0.84
CA ARG A 48 -19.43 -1.30 -0.90
C ARG A 48 -18.19 -0.70 -0.24
N CYS A 49 -18.26 0.54 0.26
CA CYS A 49 -17.13 1.29 0.78
C CYS A 49 -15.96 1.38 -0.21
N ASP A 50 -16.27 1.40 -1.51
CA ASP A 50 -15.27 1.50 -2.57
C ASP A 50 -15.07 2.98 -2.92
N TRP A 51 -13.91 3.49 -2.62
CA TRP A 51 -13.51 4.88 -2.90
C TRP A 51 -12.26 4.98 -3.77
N PHE A 52 -11.62 3.86 -4.12
CA PHE A 52 -10.31 3.85 -4.78
C PHE A 52 -10.26 4.70 -6.05
N ARG A 53 -11.33 4.68 -6.83
CA ARG A 53 -11.43 5.46 -8.08
C ARG A 53 -11.47 6.97 -7.87
N ASN A 54 -11.79 7.41 -6.67
CA ASN A 54 -11.91 8.82 -6.32
C ASN A 54 -10.63 9.39 -5.70
N LEU A 55 -9.61 8.54 -5.45
CA LEU A 55 -8.32 8.96 -4.88
C LEU A 55 -7.38 9.63 -5.89
N VAL A 56 -7.83 9.88 -7.11
CA VAL A 56 -7.05 10.58 -8.14
C VAL A 56 -7.06 12.11 -7.98
N ASP A 57 -7.94 12.62 -7.11
CA ASP A 57 -8.04 14.04 -6.80
C ASP A 57 -7.02 14.45 -5.74
N ASP A 58 -6.80 15.76 -5.55
CA ASP A 58 -5.90 16.33 -4.56
C ASP A 58 -6.15 15.77 -3.16
N ILE A 59 -5.12 15.32 -2.49
CA ILE A 59 -5.19 14.91 -1.09
C ILE A 59 -5.35 16.12 -0.18
N LEU A 60 -6.00 15.93 0.98
CA LEU A 60 -6.34 17.02 1.89
C LEU A 60 -5.09 17.74 2.44
N VAL A 61 -4.06 16.96 2.79
CA VAL A 61 -2.77 17.47 3.27
C VAL A 61 -1.67 16.74 2.50
N ALA A 62 -1.05 17.42 1.55
CA ALA A 62 0.05 16.90 0.76
C ALA A 62 1.40 17.18 1.43
N VAL A 63 2.24 16.17 1.54
CA VAL A 63 3.64 16.32 1.97
C VAL A 63 4.53 16.16 0.75
N ALA A 64 5.42 17.16 0.53
CA ALA A 64 6.36 17.11 -0.59
C ALA A 64 7.42 16.02 -0.39
N ILE A 65 7.77 15.31 -1.46
CA ILE A 65 8.90 14.38 -1.49
C ILE A 65 10.08 15.13 -2.13
N GLU A 66 10.92 15.71 -1.28
CA GLU A 66 12.00 16.61 -1.75
C GLU A 66 13.28 15.84 -2.08
N THR A 67 13.62 14.84 -1.26
CA THR A 67 14.86 14.07 -1.41
C THR A 67 14.55 12.58 -1.34
N TRP A 68 14.86 11.86 -2.39
CA TRP A 68 14.69 10.40 -2.45
C TRP A 68 15.64 9.78 -3.47
N ILE A 69 15.84 8.49 -3.35
CA ILE A 69 16.69 7.71 -4.25
C ILE A 69 15.85 6.65 -4.96
N LEU A 70 16.18 6.37 -6.21
CA LEU A 70 15.63 5.27 -6.98
C LEU A 70 16.76 4.31 -7.31
N VAL A 71 16.76 3.16 -6.63
CA VAL A 71 17.76 2.10 -6.80
C VAL A 71 17.21 1.10 -7.80
N TYR A 72 17.98 0.75 -8.82
CA TYR A 72 17.52 -0.14 -9.90
C TYR A 72 18.68 -0.93 -10.51
N GLU A 73 18.41 -2.07 -11.14
CA GLU A 73 19.40 -2.81 -11.92
C GLU A 73 19.67 -2.09 -13.25
N GLU A 74 20.94 -2.01 -13.65
CA GLU A 74 21.39 -1.32 -14.89
C GLU A 74 20.56 -1.68 -16.12
N LYS A 75 20.19 -2.96 -16.27
CA LYS A 75 19.36 -3.44 -17.39
C LYS A 75 17.96 -2.85 -17.41
N THR A 76 17.48 -2.32 -16.30
CA THR A 76 16.12 -1.79 -16.15
C THR A 76 16.05 -0.26 -16.14
N VAL A 77 17.10 0.42 -16.58
CA VAL A 77 17.22 1.89 -16.60
C VAL A 77 16.01 2.57 -17.24
N VAL A 78 15.53 2.06 -18.38
CA VAL A 78 14.37 2.62 -19.09
C VAL A 78 13.11 2.56 -18.23
N ASN A 79 12.90 1.44 -17.54
CA ASN A 79 11.76 1.27 -16.63
C ASN A 79 11.87 2.19 -15.41
N ALA A 80 13.07 2.34 -14.84
CA ALA A 80 13.34 3.24 -13.72
C ALA A 80 13.03 4.71 -14.09
N GLN A 81 13.48 5.16 -15.25
CA GLN A 81 13.20 6.51 -15.75
C GLN A 81 11.70 6.72 -16.00
N LYS A 82 11.03 5.75 -16.63
CA LYS A 82 9.60 5.81 -16.87
C LYS A 82 8.83 5.85 -15.54
N PHE A 83 9.20 5.02 -14.57
CA PHE A 83 8.60 5.02 -13.24
C PHE A 83 8.73 6.37 -12.56
N SER A 84 9.94 6.94 -12.52
CA SER A 84 10.20 8.25 -11.92
C SER A 84 9.34 9.34 -12.55
N LYS A 85 9.28 9.38 -13.88
CA LYS A 85 8.45 10.36 -14.61
C LYS A 85 6.97 10.20 -14.28
N THR A 86 6.44 8.97 -14.36
CA THR A 86 5.03 8.69 -14.06
C THR A 86 4.69 9.05 -12.61
N LEU A 87 5.59 8.74 -11.66
CA LEU A 87 5.38 9.06 -10.24
C LEU A 87 5.28 10.58 -10.02
N MET A 88 6.14 11.37 -10.65
CA MET A 88 6.08 12.84 -10.56
C MET A 88 4.80 13.40 -11.21
N GLU A 89 4.37 12.85 -12.34
CA GLU A 89 3.13 13.26 -13.01
C GLU A 89 1.90 12.95 -12.17
N VAL A 90 1.79 11.73 -11.64
CA VAL A 90 0.69 11.31 -10.76
C VAL A 90 0.70 12.11 -9.46
N GLY A 91 1.87 12.29 -8.85
CA GLY A 91 2.01 13.12 -7.65
C GLY A 91 1.50 14.54 -7.87
N SER A 92 1.87 15.15 -8.97
CA SER A 92 1.40 16.50 -9.33
C SER A 92 -0.12 16.58 -9.44
N ASN A 93 -0.77 15.57 -10.04
CA ASN A 93 -2.23 15.50 -10.14
C ASN A 93 -2.90 15.37 -8.77
N MET A 94 -2.23 14.72 -7.82
CA MET A 94 -2.70 14.56 -6.43
C MET A 94 -2.31 15.74 -5.53
N GLY A 95 -1.67 16.79 -6.06
CA GLY A 95 -1.19 17.92 -5.26
C GLY A 95 0.10 17.64 -4.49
N ILE A 96 0.79 16.53 -4.74
CA ILE A 96 2.06 16.16 -4.11
C ILE A 96 3.20 16.65 -4.98
N ARG A 97 4.03 17.55 -4.46
CA ARG A 97 5.28 17.93 -5.13
C ARG A 97 6.32 16.82 -4.92
N ILE A 98 6.79 16.24 -6.03
CA ILE A 98 7.82 15.19 -6.01
C ILE A 98 9.01 15.69 -6.85
N ASN A 99 10.15 15.88 -6.20
CA ASN A 99 11.37 16.25 -6.90
C ASN A 99 11.96 15.05 -7.67
N PRO A 100 12.80 15.26 -8.67
CA PRO A 100 13.51 14.18 -9.34
C PRO A 100 14.35 13.35 -8.34
N PRO A 101 14.40 12.01 -8.48
CA PRO A 101 15.21 11.16 -7.60
C PRO A 101 16.69 11.26 -7.94
N LYS A 102 17.54 10.93 -6.97
CA LYS A 102 18.89 10.47 -7.24
C LYS A 102 18.81 9.05 -7.82
N LEU A 103 19.28 8.85 -9.03
CA LEU A 103 19.31 7.56 -9.70
C LEU A 103 20.55 6.76 -9.28
N VAL A 104 20.36 5.52 -8.81
CA VAL A 104 21.41 4.63 -8.33
C VAL A 104 21.31 3.30 -9.05
N ALA A 105 22.18 3.08 -10.03
CA ALA A 105 22.24 1.85 -10.77
C ALA A 105 23.05 0.76 -10.05
N LEU A 106 22.55 -0.47 -10.09
CA LEU A 106 23.19 -1.66 -9.55
C LEU A 106 23.62 -2.62 -10.66
N PRO A 107 24.75 -3.33 -10.49
CA PRO A 107 25.25 -4.25 -11.51
C PRO A 107 24.44 -5.55 -11.62
N ASN A 108 23.61 -5.87 -10.63
CA ASN A 108 22.79 -7.08 -10.58
C ASN A 108 21.58 -6.91 -9.67
N ASP A 109 20.64 -7.86 -9.76
CA ASP A 109 19.37 -7.91 -9.02
C ASP A 109 19.46 -8.77 -7.75
N ARG A 110 20.60 -8.77 -7.04
CA ARG A 110 20.76 -9.52 -5.80
C ARG A 110 20.35 -8.68 -4.60
N THR A 111 19.61 -9.26 -3.67
CA THR A 111 19.13 -8.59 -2.46
C THR A 111 20.27 -7.97 -1.66
N GLU A 112 21.41 -8.66 -1.55
CA GLU A 112 22.59 -8.18 -0.82
C GLU A 112 23.16 -6.90 -1.45
N THR A 113 23.16 -6.82 -2.79
CA THR A 113 23.62 -5.63 -3.53
C THR A 113 22.75 -4.42 -3.23
N TYR A 114 21.42 -4.59 -3.21
CA TYR A 114 20.49 -3.55 -2.81
C TYR A 114 20.72 -3.09 -1.37
N ILE A 115 20.81 -4.03 -0.43
CA ILE A 115 21.01 -3.72 1.01
C ILE A 115 22.28 -2.92 1.23
N ILE A 116 23.41 -3.34 0.63
CA ILE A 116 24.69 -2.66 0.78
C ILE A 116 24.57 -1.24 0.22
N ARG A 117 24.06 -1.10 -0.99
CA ARG A 117 24.00 0.21 -1.64
C ARG A 117 23.06 1.17 -0.96
N ILE A 118 21.89 0.71 -0.50
CA ILE A 118 20.95 1.54 0.27
C ILE A 118 21.59 2.03 1.58
N LYS A 119 22.33 1.16 2.30
CA LYS A 119 23.05 1.56 3.50
C LYS A 119 24.10 2.63 3.22
N GLU A 120 24.88 2.50 2.15
CA GLU A 120 25.86 3.50 1.73
C GLU A 120 25.21 4.86 1.46
N GLU A 121 24.09 4.88 0.74
CA GLU A 121 23.36 6.11 0.41
C GLU A 121 22.76 6.78 1.66
N ILE A 122 22.22 5.99 2.60
CA ILE A 122 21.72 6.51 3.88
C ILE A 122 22.85 7.10 4.71
N HIS A 123 24.00 6.42 4.83
CA HIS A 123 25.15 6.95 5.57
C HIS A 123 25.66 8.25 4.94
N ALA A 124 25.76 8.30 3.62
CA ALA A 124 26.14 9.51 2.92
C ALA A 124 25.19 10.69 3.19
N ALA A 125 23.87 10.42 3.26
CA ALA A 125 22.88 11.47 3.54
C ALA A 125 22.94 12.00 4.98
N VAL A 126 23.25 11.14 5.97
CA VAL A 126 23.30 11.51 7.39
C VAL A 126 24.53 12.38 7.74
N ILE A 127 25.61 12.28 6.99
CA ILE A 127 26.85 13.06 7.23
C ILE A 127 26.70 14.55 6.86
N TRP A 128 25.65 14.93 6.11
CA TRP A 128 25.43 16.29 5.61
C TRP A 128 24.37 17.08 6.38
N HIS A 129 23.92 16.59 7.51
CA HIS A 129 23.04 17.28 8.48
C HIS A 129 23.71 17.35 9.87
#